data_12d437b513a65ba14493aa733e51140f
#
_entry.id   12d437b513a65ba14493aa733e51140f
#
_cell.length_a   1.000
_cell.length_b   1.000
_cell.length_c   1.000
_cell.angle_alpha   90.00
_cell.angle_beta   90.00
_cell.angle_gamma   90.00
#
_symmetry.space_group_name_H-M   'P 1'
#
loop_
_entity.id
_entity.type
_entity.pdbx_description
1 polymer ?
#
loop_
_entity_poly.entity_id
_entity_poly.type
_entity_poly.pdbx_seq_one_letter_code
_entity_poly.pdbx_strand_id
1 'polypeptide(L)'
;MANALHNIICLEAEWEYRYDKRNNKFSLNTEPLLNWLRTFHGCDIVYRHILNKQDLQYYLDYFASHKREFKKYDIIYIACHGKHHAISLEGEEGDIDLSELNTMANGFFENRIIHFGSCKTLANLDEVKRFKEDCGAKLVSGYEISVDAMTSAIADAAFFNEIMYYQNIGIFKNEASSKFRKRYESLHKELKFRVY
;
A
#
# COMPACT_ATOMS: atom_id res chain seq x y z
N MET A 1 -24.09 -12.97 -3.76
CA MET A 1 -22.62 -13.00 -3.95
C MET A 1 -22.00 -13.12 -2.57
N ALA A 2 -21.00 -13.98 -2.39
CA ALA A 2 -20.27 -14.02 -1.12
C ALA A 2 -19.57 -12.67 -0.90
N ASN A 3 -19.58 -12.16 0.34
CA ASN A 3 -18.84 -10.94 0.67
C ASN A 3 -17.35 -11.20 0.47
N ALA A 4 -16.64 -10.23 -0.11
CA ALA A 4 -15.19 -10.30 -0.23
C ALA A 4 -14.54 -10.45 1.16
N LEU A 5 -13.44 -11.21 1.24
CA LEU A 5 -12.71 -11.40 2.50
C LEU A 5 -12.00 -10.13 2.97
N HIS A 6 -11.62 -9.28 2.03
CA HIS A 6 -10.85 -8.06 2.27
C HIS A 6 -11.45 -6.87 1.52
N ASN A 7 -11.34 -5.68 2.08
CA ASN A 7 -11.70 -4.41 1.46
C ASN A 7 -10.52 -3.43 1.57
N ILE A 8 -10.41 -2.50 0.63
CA ILE A 8 -9.22 -1.68 0.45
C ILE A 8 -9.54 -0.20 0.72
N ILE A 9 -8.69 0.46 1.48
CA ILE A 9 -8.53 1.92 1.44
C ILE A 9 -7.26 2.21 0.68
N CYS A 10 -7.36 2.96 -0.41
CA CYS A 10 -6.22 3.45 -1.17
C CYS A 10 -6.04 4.95 -0.93
N LEU A 11 -4.84 5.31 -0.52
CA LEU A 11 -4.35 6.67 -0.38
C LEU A 11 -3.28 6.87 -1.45
N GLU A 12 -3.58 7.65 -2.49
CA GLU A 12 -2.71 7.81 -3.65
C GLU A 12 -2.28 9.26 -3.82
N ALA A 13 -0.98 9.48 -4.05
CA ALA A 13 -0.43 10.74 -4.49
C ALA A 13 0.01 10.65 -5.97
N GLU A 14 0.20 11.79 -6.61
CA GLU A 14 0.56 11.86 -8.03
C GLU A 14 1.91 11.18 -8.32
N TRP A 15 1.94 10.34 -9.35
CA TRP A 15 3.11 9.52 -9.70
C TRP A 15 4.11 10.20 -10.64
N GLU A 16 3.62 11.05 -11.53
CA GLU A 16 4.38 11.57 -12.66
C GLU A 16 4.49 13.10 -12.64
N TYR A 17 4.21 13.72 -11.47
CA TYR A 17 4.29 15.16 -11.36
C TYR A 17 5.72 15.67 -11.44
N ARG A 18 5.99 16.51 -12.44
CA ARG A 18 7.26 17.22 -12.59
C ARG A 18 7.00 18.64 -13.09
N TYR A 19 7.32 19.61 -12.28
CA TYR A 19 7.14 21.03 -12.61
C TYR A 19 7.82 21.46 -13.91
N ASP A 20 8.93 20.82 -14.26
CA ASP A 20 9.82 21.19 -15.37
C ASP A 20 9.51 20.49 -16.68
N LYS A 21 8.54 19.56 -16.74
CA LYS A 21 8.22 18.79 -17.94
C LYS A 21 6.82 19.06 -18.47
N ARG A 22 6.77 19.45 -19.77
CA ARG A 22 5.51 19.71 -20.49
C ARG A 22 4.60 18.50 -20.70
N ASN A 23 5.12 17.28 -20.48
CA ASN A 23 4.41 16.03 -20.75
C ASN A 23 4.17 15.22 -19.45
N ASN A 24 3.70 15.89 -18.42
CA ASN A 24 3.30 15.21 -17.18
C ASN A 24 2.12 14.27 -17.46
N LYS A 25 2.19 13.05 -16.94
CA LYS A 25 1.15 12.03 -17.07
C LYS A 25 0.21 12.08 -15.87
N PHE A 26 -0.53 13.17 -15.73
CA PHE A 26 -1.47 13.37 -14.62
C PHE A 26 -2.58 12.33 -14.49
N SER A 27 -2.77 11.50 -15.52
CA SER A 27 -3.78 10.43 -15.50
C SER A 27 -3.24 9.07 -15.05
N LEU A 28 -1.95 8.99 -14.74
CA LEU A 28 -1.37 7.75 -14.22
C LEU A 28 -1.75 7.58 -12.76
N ASN A 29 -2.69 6.67 -12.51
CA ASN A 29 -3.18 6.35 -11.17
C ASN A 29 -3.57 4.88 -11.04
N THR A 30 -3.76 4.41 -9.81
CA THR A 30 -4.10 3.03 -9.48
C THR A 30 -5.59 2.71 -9.56
N GLU A 31 -6.45 3.70 -9.78
CA GLU A 31 -7.90 3.52 -9.79
C GLU A 31 -8.40 2.46 -10.79
N PRO A 32 -7.86 2.35 -12.03
CA PRO A 32 -8.23 1.29 -12.95
C PRO A 32 -7.98 -0.12 -12.40
N LEU A 33 -6.82 -0.33 -11.74
CA LEU A 33 -6.49 -1.58 -11.07
C LEU A 33 -7.49 -1.88 -9.95
N LEU A 34 -7.79 -0.91 -9.12
CA LEU A 34 -8.74 -1.04 -8.01
C LEU A 34 -10.15 -1.35 -8.51
N ASN A 35 -10.58 -0.76 -9.62
CA ASN A 35 -11.87 -1.05 -10.24
C ASN A 35 -11.97 -2.49 -10.76
N TRP A 36 -10.87 -3.06 -11.28
CA TRP A 36 -10.82 -4.48 -11.64
C TRP A 36 -10.97 -5.37 -10.42
N LEU A 37 -10.26 -5.07 -9.33
CA LEU A 37 -10.38 -5.82 -8.07
C LEU A 37 -11.80 -5.75 -7.51
N ARG A 38 -12.40 -4.56 -7.50
CA ARG A 38 -13.81 -4.37 -7.09
C ARG A 38 -14.76 -5.24 -7.90
N THR A 39 -14.62 -5.22 -9.21
CA THR A 39 -15.51 -5.98 -10.12
C THR A 39 -15.31 -7.48 -10.00
N PHE A 40 -14.07 -7.93 -9.91
CA PHE A 40 -13.74 -9.35 -9.92
C PHE A 40 -13.97 -10.01 -8.54
N HIS A 41 -13.54 -9.38 -7.46
CA HIS A 41 -13.63 -9.92 -6.09
C HIS A 41 -14.87 -9.47 -5.34
N GLY A 42 -15.59 -8.45 -5.81
CA GLY A 42 -16.73 -7.87 -5.10
C GLY A 42 -16.32 -7.12 -3.83
N CYS A 43 -15.07 -6.66 -3.74
CA CYS A 43 -14.58 -5.92 -2.59
C CYS A 43 -15.02 -4.45 -2.60
N ASP A 44 -15.22 -3.89 -1.42
CA ASP A 44 -15.43 -2.45 -1.28
C ASP A 44 -14.08 -1.72 -1.31
N ILE A 45 -14.06 -0.57 -1.99
CA ILE A 45 -12.86 0.24 -2.13
C ILE A 45 -13.18 1.70 -1.81
N VAL A 46 -12.40 2.27 -0.90
CA VAL A 46 -12.31 3.71 -0.65
C VAL A 46 -11.04 4.21 -1.32
N TYR A 47 -11.16 5.04 -2.33
CA TYR A 47 -10.04 5.68 -3.01
C TYR A 47 -10.01 7.16 -2.66
N ARG A 48 -8.83 7.66 -2.27
CA ARG A 48 -8.59 9.06 -1.95
C ARG A 48 -7.27 9.52 -2.56
N HIS A 49 -7.34 10.60 -3.30
CA HIS A 49 -6.15 11.32 -3.73
C HIS A 49 -5.66 12.20 -2.58
N ILE A 50 -4.36 12.18 -2.32
CA ILE A 50 -3.68 12.96 -1.29
C ILE A 50 -2.60 13.83 -1.94
N LEU A 51 -2.60 15.12 -1.67
CA LEU A 51 -1.61 16.05 -2.23
C LEU A 51 -0.43 16.26 -1.29
N ASN A 52 -0.71 16.32 0.00
CA ASN A 52 0.26 16.74 0.99
C ASN A 52 0.04 16.03 2.34
N LYS A 53 0.90 16.32 3.29
CA LYS A 53 0.86 15.74 4.62
C LYS A 53 -0.42 16.07 5.39
N GLN A 54 -1.00 17.24 5.17
CA GLN A 54 -2.25 17.67 5.83
C GLN A 54 -3.43 16.83 5.31
N ASP A 55 -3.50 16.58 4.01
CA ASP A 55 -4.50 15.70 3.43
C ASP A 55 -4.38 14.28 3.96
N LEU A 56 -3.15 13.75 4.01
CA LEU A 56 -2.86 12.43 4.57
C LEU A 56 -3.31 12.35 6.03
N GLN A 57 -2.92 13.33 6.86
CA GLN A 57 -3.32 13.39 8.27
C GLN A 57 -4.84 13.45 8.41
N TYR A 58 -5.50 14.30 7.62
CA TYR A 58 -6.96 14.42 7.65
C TYR A 58 -7.66 13.08 7.39
N TYR A 59 -7.25 12.34 6.36
CA TYR A 59 -7.88 11.05 6.07
C TYR A 59 -7.56 9.99 7.12
N LEU A 60 -6.33 9.93 7.63
CA LEU A 60 -5.95 8.99 8.69
C LEU A 60 -6.77 9.26 9.96
N ASP A 61 -6.90 10.51 10.38
CA ASP A 61 -7.71 10.91 11.54
C ASP A 61 -9.20 10.62 11.32
N TYR A 62 -9.70 10.88 10.11
CA TYR A 62 -11.08 10.58 9.76
C TYR A 62 -11.37 9.09 9.88
N PHE A 63 -10.53 8.23 9.33
CA PHE A 63 -10.70 6.78 9.42
C PHE A 63 -10.51 6.26 10.85
N ALA A 64 -9.55 6.82 11.58
CA ALA A 64 -9.32 6.45 12.97
C ALA A 64 -10.49 6.83 13.90
N SER A 65 -11.14 7.98 13.65
CA SER A 65 -12.29 8.43 14.43
C SER A 65 -13.59 7.70 14.08
N HIS A 66 -13.70 7.14 12.86
CA HIS A 66 -14.87 6.40 12.40
C HIS A 66 -14.63 4.87 12.36
N LYS A 67 -13.95 4.34 13.38
CA LYS A 67 -13.50 2.93 13.47
C LYS A 67 -14.58 1.90 13.14
N ARG A 68 -15.84 2.14 13.54
CA ARG A 68 -16.94 1.20 13.28
C ARG A 68 -17.25 1.07 11.80
N GLU A 69 -17.26 2.17 11.07
CA GLU A 69 -17.53 2.23 9.63
C GLU A 69 -16.38 1.60 8.83
N PHE A 70 -15.13 1.94 9.22
CA PHE A 70 -13.93 1.50 8.51
C PHE A 70 -13.35 0.16 9.02
N LYS A 71 -14.03 -0.52 9.95
CA LYS A 71 -13.58 -1.82 10.45
C LYS A 71 -13.45 -2.90 9.36
N LYS A 72 -14.32 -2.84 8.35
CA LYS A 72 -14.34 -3.81 7.25
C LYS A 72 -13.19 -3.62 6.24
N TYR A 73 -12.52 -2.46 6.26
CA TYR A 73 -11.38 -2.16 5.39
C TYR A 73 -10.10 -2.54 6.10
N ASP A 74 -9.59 -3.69 5.77
CA ASP A 74 -8.41 -4.26 6.44
C ASP A 74 -7.14 -4.19 5.61
N ILE A 75 -7.22 -3.73 4.35
CA ILE A 75 -6.07 -3.41 3.52
C ILE A 75 -5.97 -1.88 3.36
N ILE A 76 -4.79 -1.35 3.71
CA ILE A 76 -4.42 0.04 3.45
C ILE A 76 -3.35 0.04 2.37
N TYR A 77 -3.66 0.60 1.22
CA TYR A 77 -2.76 0.75 0.09
C TYR A 77 -2.29 2.20 0.02
N ILE A 78 -1.00 2.43 0.23
CA ILE A 78 -0.35 3.73 0.12
C ILE A 78 0.43 3.75 -1.19
N ALA A 79 -0.13 4.45 -2.19
CA ALA A 79 0.35 4.50 -3.55
C ALA A 79 0.93 5.89 -3.83
N CYS A 80 2.25 6.03 -3.76
CA CYS A 80 2.93 7.32 -3.91
C CYS A 80 4.41 7.14 -4.25
N HIS A 81 5.14 8.22 -4.43
CA HIS A 81 6.59 8.12 -4.47
C HIS A 81 7.16 7.67 -3.13
N GLY A 82 8.33 7.03 -3.19
CA GLY A 82 9.04 6.58 -2.00
C GLY A 82 10.54 6.72 -2.13
N LYS A 83 11.18 6.88 -1.00
CA LYS A 83 12.63 6.90 -0.82
C LYS A 83 13.00 5.96 0.30
N HIS A 84 14.25 5.94 0.73
CA HIS A 84 14.73 5.07 1.81
C HIS A 84 13.83 5.18 3.07
N HIS A 85 13.04 4.13 3.31
CA HIS A 85 12.11 3.98 4.45
C HIS A 85 11.19 5.18 4.70
N ALA A 86 10.79 5.85 3.63
CA ALA A 86 9.89 7.00 3.67
C ALA A 86 8.98 7.02 2.44
N ILE A 87 7.87 7.70 2.56
CA ILE A 87 7.00 8.09 1.45
C ILE A 87 7.21 9.55 1.12
N SER A 88 7.04 9.90 -0.16
CA SER A 88 7.12 11.28 -0.65
C SER A 88 5.80 11.69 -1.27
N LEU A 89 5.25 12.83 -0.85
CA LEU A 89 4.03 13.41 -1.37
C LEU A 89 4.36 14.62 -2.26
N GLU A 90 3.48 14.94 -3.19
CA GLU A 90 3.70 15.94 -4.23
C GLU A 90 3.96 17.35 -3.69
N GLY A 91 3.19 17.78 -2.72
CA GLY A 91 3.20 19.14 -2.18
C GLY A 91 4.15 19.40 -1.01
N GLU A 92 5.08 18.47 -0.72
CA GLU A 92 5.90 18.57 0.49
C GLU A 92 7.38 18.75 0.21
N GLU A 93 8.06 19.59 1.00
CA GLU A 93 9.51 19.75 1.00
C GLU A 93 10.23 18.65 1.80
N GLY A 94 9.58 17.58 2.16
CA GLY A 94 10.16 16.49 2.93
C GLY A 94 9.48 15.17 2.74
N ASP A 95 10.20 14.11 3.05
CA ASP A 95 9.66 12.77 3.06
C ASP A 95 9.05 12.46 4.44
N ILE A 96 8.02 11.64 4.48
CA ILE A 96 7.41 11.14 5.72
C ILE A 96 8.00 9.76 5.99
N ASP A 97 8.80 9.63 7.03
CA ASP A 97 9.35 8.33 7.41
C ASP A 97 8.29 7.40 8.04
N LEU A 98 8.64 6.11 8.17
CA LEU A 98 7.70 5.12 8.68
C LEU A 98 7.28 5.38 10.14
N SER A 99 8.15 5.96 10.96
CA SER A 99 7.83 6.30 12.37
C SER A 99 6.84 7.46 12.44
N GLU A 100 7.07 8.48 11.64
CA GLU A 100 6.16 9.62 11.51
C GLU A 100 4.81 9.17 10.95
N LEU A 101 4.81 8.34 9.90
CA LEU A 101 3.59 7.78 9.32
C LEU A 101 2.77 6.97 10.35
N ASN A 102 3.45 6.19 11.20
CA ASN A 102 2.78 5.48 12.29
C ASN A 102 2.14 6.45 13.30
N THR A 103 2.85 7.52 13.65
CA THR A 103 2.32 8.56 14.53
C THR A 103 1.08 9.22 13.94
N MET A 104 1.13 9.57 12.65
CA MET A 104 0.00 10.14 11.91
C MET A 104 -1.20 9.18 11.87
N ALA A 105 -0.95 7.89 11.74
CA ALA A 105 -2.01 6.89 11.67
C ALA A 105 -2.81 6.72 12.97
N ASN A 106 -2.28 7.15 14.12
CA ASN A 106 -2.97 7.17 15.41
C ASN A 106 -3.70 5.85 15.74
N GLY A 107 -3.00 4.72 15.55
CA GLY A 107 -3.54 3.38 15.79
C GLY A 107 -4.48 2.86 14.69
N PHE A 108 -4.67 3.59 13.58
CA PHE A 108 -5.51 3.12 12.47
C PHE A 108 -4.92 1.91 11.75
N PHE A 109 -3.61 1.71 11.79
CA PHE A 109 -2.93 0.58 11.13
C PHE A 109 -3.02 -0.73 11.90
N GLU A 110 -3.43 -0.68 13.16
CA GLU A 110 -3.54 -1.87 14.01
C GLU A 110 -4.44 -2.94 13.37
N ASN A 111 -3.95 -4.19 13.36
CA ASN A 111 -4.64 -5.34 12.80
C ASN A 111 -4.97 -5.24 11.29
N ARG A 112 -4.28 -4.39 10.53
CA ARG A 112 -4.44 -4.22 9.08
C ARG A 112 -3.24 -4.72 8.28
N ILE A 113 -3.46 -4.86 6.99
CA ILE A 113 -2.45 -5.15 5.97
C ILE A 113 -2.06 -3.80 5.37
N ILE A 114 -0.80 -3.44 5.47
CA ILE A 114 -0.28 -2.19 4.90
C ILE A 114 0.55 -2.54 3.67
N HIS A 115 0.14 -2.04 2.52
CA HIS A 115 0.86 -2.21 1.28
C HIS A 115 1.38 -0.86 0.77
N PHE A 116 2.69 -0.79 0.53
CA PHE A 116 3.37 0.36 -0.04
C PHE A 116 3.65 0.12 -1.53
N GLY A 117 2.88 0.77 -2.41
CA GLY A 117 3.16 0.86 -3.83
C GLY A 117 4.18 1.96 -4.11
N SER A 118 5.25 2.03 -3.35
CA SER A 118 6.23 3.11 -3.38
C SER A 118 7.66 2.59 -3.41
N CYS A 119 8.53 3.29 -4.15
CA CYS A 119 9.93 2.92 -4.31
C CYS A 119 10.69 2.92 -2.97
N LYS A 120 11.50 1.87 -2.72
CA LYS A 120 12.47 1.82 -1.59
C LYS A 120 11.89 2.04 -0.19
N THR A 121 10.58 2.10 -0.03
CA THR A 121 9.97 2.31 1.29
C THR A 121 10.33 1.17 2.25
N LEU A 122 10.55 -0.04 1.75
CA LEU A 122 10.97 -1.19 2.55
C LEU A 122 12.49 -1.49 2.45
N ALA A 123 13.32 -0.52 2.08
CA ALA A 123 14.76 -0.74 1.86
C ALA A 123 15.55 -1.04 3.15
N ASN A 124 15.05 -0.65 4.32
CA ASN A 124 15.67 -0.94 5.62
C ASN A 124 14.82 -1.92 6.41
N LEU A 125 15.30 -3.17 6.52
CA LEU A 125 14.59 -4.25 7.20
C LEU A 125 14.27 -3.95 8.67
N ASP A 126 15.19 -3.32 9.38
CA ASP A 126 15.01 -3.07 10.82
C ASP A 126 13.97 -1.97 11.07
N GLU A 127 13.94 -0.93 10.23
CA GLU A 127 12.90 0.10 10.26
C GLU A 127 11.52 -0.47 9.92
N VAL A 128 11.43 -1.34 8.92
CA VAL A 128 10.16 -1.99 8.54
C VAL A 128 9.63 -2.90 9.64
N LYS A 129 10.50 -3.67 10.28
CA LYS A 129 10.12 -4.52 11.42
C LYS A 129 9.61 -3.68 12.58
N ARG A 130 10.37 -2.62 12.94
CA ARG A 130 9.96 -1.68 13.98
C ARG A 130 8.61 -1.05 13.66
N PHE A 131 8.44 -0.50 12.46
CA PHE A 131 7.17 0.07 12.01
C PHE A 131 6.02 -0.92 12.17
N LYS A 132 6.20 -2.17 11.70
CA LYS A 132 5.17 -3.19 11.79
C LYS A 132 4.80 -3.54 13.23
N GLU A 133 5.80 -3.63 14.12
CA GLU A 133 5.60 -3.90 15.56
C GLU A 133 4.89 -2.73 16.23
N ASP A 134 5.37 -1.51 16.03
CA ASP A 134 4.84 -0.29 16.65
C ASP A 134 3.41 0.04 16.20
N CYS A 135 3.08 -0.16 14.92
CA CYS A 135 1.74 0.08 14.41
C CYS A 135 0.78 -1.11 14.56
N GLY A 136 1.27 -2.29 14.98
CA GLY A 136 0.46 -3.49 15.15
C GLY A 136 -0.13 -4.07 13.87
N ALA A 137 0.49 -3.81 12.71
CA ALA A 137 0.01 -4.32 11.43
C ALA A 137 0.15 -5.84 11.32
N LYS A 138 -0.86 -6.50 10.74
CA LYS A 138 -0.81 -7.95 10.46
C LYS A 138 0.25 -8.30 9.43
N LEU A 139 0.41 -7.42 8.44
CA LEU A 139 1.33 -7.59 7.33
C LEU A 139 1.74 -6.22 6.81
N VAL A 140 3.02 -6.09 6.46
CA VAL A 140 3.57 -4.96 5.71
C VAL A 140 4.19 -5.49 4.42
N SER A 141 3.89 -4.89 3.28
CA SER A 141 4.42 -5.29 1.97
C SER A 141 4.77 -4.10 1.10
N GLY A 142 5.65 -4.31 0.13
CA GLY A 142 6.12 -3.28 -0.79
C GLY A 142 7.51 -3.59 -1.35
N TYR A 143 8.26 -2.55 -1.73
CA TYR A 143 9.49 -2.65 -2.52
C TYR A 143 10.74 -2.17 -1.76
N GLU A 144 11.84 -2.92 -1.88
CA GLU A 144 13.15 -2.51 -1.34
C GLU A 144 13.96 -1.63 -2.31
N ILE A 145 13.59 -1.62 -3.60
CA ILE A 145 14.30 -0.90 -4.65
C ILE A 145 13.40 0.09 -5.38
N SER A 146 13.99 0.88 -6.26
CA SER A 146 13.21 1.68 -7.21
C SER A 146 12.55 0.78 -8.23
N VAL A 147 11.29 1.03 -8.49
CA VAL A 147 10.45 0.29 -9.44
C VAL A 147 9.82 1.27 -10.43
N ASP A 148 9.57 0.82 -11.66
CA ASP A 148 8.76 1.59 -12.59
C ASP A 148 7.26 1.39 -12.31
N ALA A 149 6.46 2.39 -12.66
CA ALA A 149 5.04 2.42 -12.35
C ALA A 149 4.25 1.25 -12.98
N MET A 150 4.61 0.81 -14.20
CA MET A 150 3.87 -0.27 -14.86
C MET A 150 4.19 -1.63 -14.23
N THR A 151 5.48 -1.91 -14.01
CA THR A 151 5.91 -3.19 -13.43
C THR A 151 5.44 -3.32 -11.98
N SER A 152 5.47 -2.23 -11.20
CA SER A 152 4.91 -2.23 -9.85
C SER A 152 3.39 -2.42 -9.84
N ALA A 153 2.65 -1.78 -10.75
CA ALA A 153 1.21 -1.99 -10.87
C ALA A 153 0.84 -3.46 -11.17
N ILE A 154 1.64 -4.15 -12.00
CA ILE A 154 1.45 -5.59 -12.26
C ILE A 154 1.69 -6.40 -10.98
N ALA A 155 2.72 -6.07 -10.22
CA ALA A 155 3.04 -6.76 -8.96
C ALA A 155 1.99 -6.48 -7.89
N ASP A 156 1.53 -5.24 -7.76
CA ASP A 156 0.45 -4.86 -6.85
C ASP A 156 -0.87 -5.57 -7.21
N ALA A 157 -1.19 -5.63 -8.52
CA ALA A 157 -2.34 -6.40 -9.01
C ALA A 157 -2.26 -7.87 -8.63
N ALA A 158 -1.09 -8.48 -8.82
CA ALA A 158 -0.85 -9.87 -8.48
C ALA A 158 -0.96 -10.11 -6.96
N PHE A 159 -0.40 -9.20 -6.16
CA PHE A 159 -0.47 -9.24 -4.70
C PHE A 159 -1.92 -9.14 -4.22
N PHE A 160 -2.67 -8.13 -4.66
CA PHE A 160 -4.06 -7.96 -4.25
C PHE A 160 -4.94 -9.12 -4.73
N ASN A 161 -4.77 -9.57 -5.97
CA ASN A 161 -5.53 -10.70 -6.47
C ASN A 161 -5.33 -11.96 -5.62
N GLU A 162 -4.10 -12.25 -5.19
CA GLU A 162 -3.83 -13.45 -4.39
C GLU A 162 -4.29 -13.28 -2.94
N ILE A 163 -4.05 -12.13 -2.29
CA ILE A 163 -4.38 -11.94 -0.87
C ILE A 163 -5.89 -12.01 -0.61
N MET A 164 -6.72 -11.63 -1.60
CA MET A 164 -8.18 -11.72 -1.52
C MET A 164 -8.72 -13.12 -1.24
N TYR A 165 -7.91 -14.17 -1.42
CA TYR A 165 -8.30 -15.54 -1.13
C TYR A 165 -7.87 -16.06 0.25
N TYR A 166 -7.16 -15.26 1.05
CA TYR A 166 -6.57 -15.70 2.31
C TYR A 166 -7.24 -15.07 3.52
N GLN A 167 -8.13 -15.80 4.16
CA GLN A 167 -8.68 -15.39 5.45
C GLN A 167 -7.60 -15.37 6.55
N ASN A 168 -6.66 -16.31 6.50
CA ASN A 168 -5.53 -16.37 7.43
C ASN A 168 -4.26 -15.80 6.79
N ILE A 169 -3.93 -14.58 7.15
CA ILE A 169 -2.75 -13.87 6.63
C ILE A 169 -1.42 -14.56 7.00
N GLY A 170 -1.40 -15.33 8.08
CA GLY A 170 -0.23 -16.13 8.43
C GLY A 170 0.13 -17.18 7.37
N ILE A 171 -0.87 -17.77 6.71
CA ILE A 171 -0.65 -18.71 5.59
C ILE A 171 -0.11 -17.96 4.37
N PHE A 172 -0.62 -16.78 4.08
CA PHE A 172 -0.13 -15.95 2.98
C PHE A 172 1.34 -15.54 3.18
N LYS A 173 1.72 -15.20 4.41
CA LYS A 173 3.11 -14.82 4.77
C LYS A 173 4.09 -15.98 4.67
N ASN A 174 3.66 -17.22 4.89
CA ASN A 174 4.53 -18.39 4.88
C ASN A 174 5.04 -18.66 3.46
N GLU A 175 6.35 -18.54 3.25
CA GLU A 175 7.00 -18.72 1.94
C GLU A 175 6.71 -20.09 1.30
N ALA A 176 6.68 -21.15 2.11
CA ALA A 176 6.46 -22.49 1.64
C ALA A 176 5.02 -22.74 1.16
N SER A 177 4.04 -22.04 1.73
CA SER A 177 2.61 -22.18 1.40
C SER A 177 2.07 -21.07 0.50
N SER A 178 2.79 -19.95 0.35
CA SER A 178 2.34 -18.82 -0.46
C SER A 178 2.33 -19.15 -1.94
N LYS A 179 1.13 -19.26 -2.52
CA LYS A 179 0.95 -19.41 -3.97
C LYS A 179 1.44 -18.16 -4.72
N PHE A 180 1.31 -16.99 -4.11
CA PHE A 180 1.75 -15.73 -4.65
C PHE A 180 3.27 -15.76 -4.94
N ARG A 181 4.09 -16.13 -3.96
CA ARG A 181 5.55 -16.22 -4.14
C ARG A 181 5.96 -17.23 -5.21
N LYS A 182 5.29 -18.38 -5.27
CA LYS A 182 5.59 -19.42 -6.27
C LYS A 182 5.20 -19.01 -7.67
N ARG A 183 4.03 -18.40 -7.83
CA ARG A 183 3.49 -18.01 -9.13
C ARG A 183 4.23 -16.83 -9.75
N TYR A 184 4.68 -15.89 -8.93
CA TYR A 184 5.30 -14.63 -9.35
C TYR A 184 6.76 -14.51 -8.90
N GLU A 185 7.48 -15.64 -8.78
CA GLU A 185 8.85 -15.69 -8.24
C GLU A 185 9.82 -14.75 -8.98
N SER A 186 9.78 -14.70 -10.32
CA SER A 186 10.61 -13.81 -11.10
C SER A 186 10.36 -12.35 -10.79
N LEU A 187 9.09 -11.96 -10.72
CA LEU A 187 8.66 -10.60 -10.38
C LEU A 187 9.10 -10.21 -8.97
N HIS A 188 8.96 -11.12 -8.00
CA HIS A 188 9.44 -10.91 -6.63
C HIS A 188 10.95 -10.65 -6.56
N LYS A 189 11.73 -11.42 -7.31
CA LYS A 189 13.20 -11.28 -7.36
C LYS A 189 13.62 -9.99 -8.04
N GLU A 190 12.99 -9.68 -9.17
CA GLU A 190 13.30 -8.49 -9.97
C GLU A 190 13.00 -7.20 -9.20
N LEU A 191 11.83 -7.10 -8.59
CA LEU A 191 11.37 -5.91 -7.88
C LEU A 191 11.81 -5.87 -6.41
N LYS A 192 12.45 -6.93 -5.92
CA LYS A 192 12.66 -7.11 -4.47
C LYS A 192 11.40 -6.80 -3.66
N PHE A 193 10.29 -7.34 -4.14
CA PHE A 193 9.02 -7.26 -3.41
C PHE A 193 9.09 -8.05 -2.12
N ARG A 194 8.66 -7.46 -1.00
CA ARG A 194 8.72 -8.05 0.33
C ARG A 194 7.37 -8.12 1.01
N VAL A 195 7.26 -9.11 1.87
CA VAL A 195 6.10 -9.34 2.75
C VAL A 195 6.63 -9.69 4.13
N TYR A 196 6.32 -8.86 5.13
CA TYR A 196 6.76 -8.99 6.53
C TYR A 196 5.62 -9.31 7.48
#